data_b9f4fabd2d900aeef29b1b64322bf635
#
_entry.id   b9f4fabd2d900aeef29b1b64322bf635
#
_cell.length_a   1.000
_cell.length_b   1.000
_cell.length_c   1.000
_cell.angle_alpha   90.00
_cell.angle_beta   90.00
_cell.angle_gamma   90.00
#
_symmetry.space_group_name_H-M   'P 1'
#
loop_
_entity.id
_entity.type
_entity.pdbx_description
1 polymer ?
#
loop_
_entity_poly.entity_id
_entity_poly.type
_entity_poly.pdbx_seq_one_letter_code
_entity_poly.pdbx_strand_id
1 'polypeptide(L)'
;MVAALAKWCTDTDTRLTFFVNGVNTSWTDNAPALAPMVESGQVQLGNHTWSHPDITRIGLDAVADQIRRNGDFLRTTYGVDGTPYFRPPYGRHTADTDRVAADLGYTMVTLWSADIGDDRGINEAQLVANAQQTFQPQQIVLAHANLPPITHCLSQLSDIINSRGLRTVTLADVFS
;
A
#
# COMPACT_ATOMS: atom_id res chain seq x y z
N MET A 1 -2.71 3.52 13.68
CA MET A 1 -2.92 2.40 12.73
C MET A 1 -1.63 1.95 12.06
N VAL A 2 -0.86 2.82 11.43
CA VAL A 2 0.45 2.45 10.84
C VAL A 2 1.35 1.72 11.85
N ALA A 3 1.44 2.20 13.10
CA ALA A 3 2.20 1.53 14.17
C ALA A 3 1.72 0.09 14.46
N ALA A 4 0.40 -0.15 14.42
CA ALA A 4 -0.15 -1.49 14.65
C ALA A 4 0.19 -2.45 13.51
N LEU A 5 0.15 -1.96 12.27
CA LEU A 5 0.56 -2.74 11.10
C LEU A 5 2.06 -3.00 11.10
N ALA A 6 2.88 -2.01 11.45
CA ALA A 6 4.32 -2.20 11.60
C ALA A 6 4.64 -3.27 12.66
N LYS A 7 3.99 -3.18 13.83
CA LYS A 7 4.13 -4.20 14.87
C LYS A 7 3.69 -5.59 14.37
N TRP A 8 2.58 -5.66 13.67
CA TRP A 8 2.09 -6.92 13.10
C TRP A 8 3.10 -7.53 12.12
N CYS A 9 3.69 -6.74 11.23
CA CYS A 9 4.75 -7.19 10.33
C CYS A 9 5.94 -7.77 11.13
N THR A 10 6.37 -7.08 12.19
CA THR A 10 7.48 -7.55 13.04
C THR A 10 7.14 -8.87 13.75
N ASP A 11 5.95 -8.96 14.35
CA ASP A 11 5.57 -10.10 15.19
C ASP A 11 5.30 -11.39 14.38
N THR A 12 4.91 -11.26 13.11
CA THR A 12 4.44 -12.38 12.28
C THR A 12 5.27 -12.63 11.03
N ASP A 13 6.34 -11.87 10.83
CA ASP A 13 7.13 -11.87 9.59
C ASP A 13 6.29 -11.60 8.33
N THR A 14 5.18 -10.91 8.50
CA THR A 14 4.31 -10.51 7.39
C THR A 14 5.01 -9.51 6.50
N ARG A 15 4.93 -9.73 5.19
CA ARG A 15 5.49 -8.84 4.15
C ARG A 15 4.38 -8.08 3.47
N LEU A 16 4.54 -6.77 3.29
CA LEU A 16 3.52 -5.88 2.72
C LEU A 16 4.14 -4.86 1.77
N THR A 17 3.32 -4.39 0.83
CA THR A 17 3.59 -3.16 0.08
C THR A 17 2.59 -2.08 0.51
N PHE A 18 3.09 -0.98 1.10
CA PHE A 18 2.28 0.20 1.36
C PHE A 18 2.38 1.18 0.20
N PHE A 19 1.25 1.62 -0.32
CA PHE A 19 1.16 2.75 -1.23
C PHE A 19 0.87 4.02 -0.42
N VAL A 20 1.87 4.88 -0.30
CA VAL A 20 1.93 5.98 0.67
C VAL A 20 1.42 7.28 0.08
N ASN A 21 0.64 8.03 0.86
CA ASN A 21 0.33 9.44 0.62
C ASN A 21 1.11 10.29 1.63
N GLY A 22 2.13 10.99 1.20
CA GLY A 22 3.06 11.70 2.08
C GLY A 22 2.46 12.87 2.86
N VAL A 23 1.28 13.35 2.49
CA VAL A 23 0.55 14.38 3.25
C VAL A 23 0.15 13.91 4.65
N ASN A 24 0.04 12.61 4.86
CA ASN A 24 -0.40 12.03 6.13
C ASN A 24 0.79 11.90 7.10
N THR A 25 0.79 12.67 8.18
CA THR A 25 1.86 12.71 9.19
C THR A 25 2.11 11.36 9.86
N SER A 26 1.12 10.46 9.86
CA SER A 26 1.29 9.09 10.38
C SER A 26 2.45 8.33 9.76
N TRP A 27 2.83 8.64 8.53
CA TRP A 27 4.00 8.04 7.89
C TRP A 27 5.31 8.59 8.45
N THR A 28 5.37 9.89 8.72
CA THR A 28 6.54 10.52 9.38
C THR A 28 6.64 10.09 10.84
N ASP A 29 5.53 10.12 11.57
CA ASP A 29 5.48 9.80 13.00
C ASP A 29 5.89 8.35 13.29
N ASN A 30 5.66 7.43 12.34
CA ASN A 30 5.99 6.01 12.47
C ASN A 30 7.22 5.60 11.65
N ALA A 31 7.94 6.54 11.04
CA ALA A 31 9.15 6.25 10.27
C ALA A 31 10.21 5.47 11.08
N PRO A 32 10.47 5.76 12.37
CA PRO A 32 11.42 4.97 13.15
C PRO A 32 11.08 3.49 13.27
N ALA A 33 9.78 3.14 13.24
CA ALA A 33 9.34 1.74 13.28
C ALA A 33 9.36 1.07 11.90
N LEU A 34 9.07 1.83 10.84
CA LEU A 34 8.98 1.30 9.48
C LEU A 34 10.32 1.26 8.74
N ALA A 35 11.21 2.23 8.95
CA ALA A 35 12.44 2.35 8.18
C ALA A 35 13.32 1.08 8.22
N PRO A 36 13.53 0.40 9.38
CA PRO A 36 14.29 -0.85 9.39
C PRO A 36 13.66 -1.96 8.56
N MET A 37 12.32 -2.03 8.49
CA MET A 37 11.61 -3.02 7.69
C MET A 37 11.65 -2.68 6.19
N VAL A 38 11.69 -1.39 5.84
CA VAL A 38 11.88 -0.93 4.46
C VAL A 38 13.30 -1.25 4.01
N GLU A 39 14.29 -0.99 4.85
CA GLU A 39 15.71 -1.30 4.58
C GLU A 39 15.95 -2.80 4.39
N SER A 40 15.32 -3.65 5.20
CA SER A 40 15.39 -5.11 5.08
C SER A 40 14.59 -5.69 3.91
N GLY A 41 13.75 -4.88 3.27
CA GLY A 41 12.81 -5.31 2.24
C GLY A 41 11.60 -6.09 2.74
N GLN A 42 11.41 -6.23 4.06
CA GLN A 42 10.20 -6.84 4.62
C GLN A 42 8.95 -6.03 4.28
N VAL A 43 9.06 -4.72 4.33
CA VAL A 43 8.02 -3.77 3.91
C VAL A 43 8.51 -3.02 2.69
N GLN A 44 7.71 -2.99 1.66
CA GLN A 44 7.92 -2.18 0.47
C GLN A 44 7.05 -0.93 0.50
N LEU A 45 7.60 0.19 0.02
CA LEU A 45 6.83 1.42 -0.18
C LEU A 45 6.65 1.69 -1.67
N GLY A 46 5.44 2.03 -2.08
CA GLY A 46 5.09 2.50 -3.41
C GLY A 46 4.46 3.89 -3.36
N ASN A 47 4.38 4.54 -4.50
CA ASN A 47 3.83 5.88 -4.63
C ASN A 47 2.30 5.85 -4.81
N HIS A 48 1.58 6.66 -4.00
CA HIS A 48 0.12 6.80 -4.09
C HIS A 48 -0.33 8.25 -4.26
N THR A 49 0.52 9.08 -4.86
CA THR A 49 0.38 10.55 -4.92
C THR A 49 0.58 11.21 -3.55
N TRP A 50 0.80 12.54 -3.56
CA TRP A 50 0.99 13.29 -2.32
C TRP A 50 -0.27 13.34 -1.46
N SER A 51 -1.42 13.76 -2.04
CA SER A 51 -2.65 14.08 -1.30
C SER A 51 -3.90 13.32 -1.77
N HIS A 52 -3.70 12.23 -2.53
CA HIS A 52 -4.78 11.34 -2.97
C HIS A 52 -5.88 11.99 -3.84
N PRO A 53 -5.56 12.88 -4.81
CA PRO A 53 -6.59 13.40 -5.72
C PRO A 53 -7.01 12.35 -6.76
N ASP A 54 -8.21 12.51 -7.32
CA ASP A 54 -8.57 11.79 -8.55
C ASP A 54 -7.73 12.36 -9.71
N ILE A 55 -6.68 11.64 -10.09
CA ILE A 55 -5.70 12.11 -11.09
C ILE A 55 -6.28 12.20 -12.50
N THR A 56 -7.44 11.60 -12.74
CA THR A 56 -8.15 11.73 -14.04
C THR A 56 -8.91 13.05 -14.16
N ARG A 57 -8.99 13.85 -13.09
CA ARG A 57 -9.74 15.10 -13.01
C ARG A 57 -8.87 16.34 -12.80
N ILE A 58 -7.57 16.18 -12.79
CA ILE A 58 -6.60 17.29 -12.67
C ILE A 58 -5.68 17.33 -13.89
N GLY A 59 -5.03 18.46 -14.12
CA GLY A 59 -4.10 18.60 -15.25
C GLY A 59 -2.85 17.72 -15.09
N LEU A 60 -2.23 17.32 -16.21
CA LEU A 60 -1.09 16.39 -16.20
C LEU A 60 0.12 16.96 -15.43
N ASP A 61 0.35 18.27 -15.45
CA ASP A 61 1.40 18.90 -14.65
C ASP A 61 1.13 18.73 -13.14
N ALA A 62 -0.13 18.84 -12.72
CA ALA A 62 -0.53 18.59 -11.33
C ALA A 62 -0.39 17.10 -10.96
N VAL A 63 -0.65 16.17 -11.90
CA VAL A 63 -0.37 14.74 -11.70
C VAL A 63 1.12 14.52 -11.48
N ALA A 64 1.96 15.09 -12.32
CA ALA A 64 3.42 15.00 -12.18
C ALA A 64 3.91 15.57 -10.84
N ASP A 65 3.37 16.71 -10.40
CA ASP A 65 3.70 17.30 -9.10
C ASP A 65 3.31 16.38 -7.94
N GLN A 66 2.10 15.84 -7.96
CA GLN A 66 1.61 14.89 -6.95
C GLN A 66 2.53 13.66 -6.81
N ILE A 67 2.96 13.09 -7.92
CA ILE A 67 3.83 11.91 -7.96
C ILE A 67 5.24 12.27 -7.49
N ARG A 68 5.84 13.35 -8.03
CA ARG A 68 7.19 13.80 -7.69
C ARG A 68 7.31 14.16 -6.21
N ARG A 69 6.40 14.98 -5.72
CA ARG A 69 6.38 15.41 -4.32
C ARG A 69 6.30 14.21 -3.36
N ASN A 70 5.53 13.21 -3.72
CA ASN A 70 5.43 11.99 -2.90
C ASN A 70 6.69 11.13 -2.98
N GLY A 71 7.32 11.00 -4.15
CA GLY A 71 8.61 10.32 -4.30
C GLY A 71 9.72 11.02 -3.50
N ASP A 72 9.74 12.35 -3.49
CA ASP A 72 10.69 13.13 -2.69
C ASP A 72 10.47 12.91 -1.18
N PHE A 73 9.21 12.85 -0.75
CA PHE A 73 8.87 12.49 0.63
C PHE A 73 9.38 11.10 1.00
N LEU A 74 9.12 10.08 0.19
CA LEU A 74 9.58 8.72 0.43
C LEU A 74 11.11 8.67 0.50
N ARG A 75 11.80 9.37 -0.39
CA ARG A 75 13.27 9.41 -0.43
C ARG A 75 13.86 10.09 0.80
N THR A 76 13.29 11.20 1.22
CA THR A 76 13.79 11.95 2.38
C THR A 76 13.46 11.28 3.71
N THR A 77 12.36 10.54 3.80
CA THR A 77 11.89 9.94 5.05
C THR A 77 12.39 8.49 5.22
N TYR A 78 12.47 7.73 4.12
CA TYR A 78 12.75 6.29 4.16
C TYR A 78 13.95 5.85 3.31
N GLY A 79 14.58 6.75 2.56
CA GLY A 79 15.71 6.43 1.68
C GLY A 79 15.33 5.72 0.39
N VAL A 80 14.04 5.56 0.10
CA VAL A 80 13.50 4.94 -1.13
C VAL A 80 12.53 5.89 -1.80
N ASP A 81 12.37 5.83 -3.12
CA ASP A 81 11.42 6.69 -3.84
C ASP A 81 10.13 5.99 -4.28
N GLY A 82 10.05 4.68 -4.04
CA GLY A 82 8.88 3.87 -4.37
C GLY A 82 8.81 3.37 -5.81
N THR A 83 9.81 3.70 -6.66
CA THR A 83 9.86 3.16 -8.03
C THR A 83 10.09 1.64 -8.03
N PRO A 84 9.57 0.93 -9.02
CA PRO A 84 8.77 1.38 -10.15
C PRO A 84 7.25 1.38 -9.89
N TYR A 85 6.79 1.25 -8.64
CA TYR A 85 5.41 0.93 -8.27
C TYR A 85 4.58 2.18 -7.98
N PHE A 86 3.52 2.36 -8.76
CA PHE A 86 2.54 3.43 -8.61
C PHE A 86 1.13 2.86 -8.50
N ARG A 87 0.38 3.26 -7.48
CA ARG A 87 -1.05 2.98 -7.39
C ARG A 87 -1.82 4.27 -7.55
N PRO A 88 -2.62 4.42 -8.61
CA PRO A 88 -3.45 5.60 -8.79
C PRO A 88 -4.55 5.64 -7.72
N PRO A 89 -4.85 6.83 -7.14
CA PRO A 89 -5.99 7.01 -6.25
C PRO A 89 -7.29 6.48 -6.85
N TYR A 90 -8.09 5.79 -6.04
CA TYR A 90 -9.36 5.16 -6.45
C TYR A 90 -9.22 4.10 -7.58
N GLY A 91 -8.00 3.68 -7.91
CA GLY A 91 -7.73 2.84 -9.09
C GLY A 91 -8.03 3.53 -10.42
N ARG A 92 -8.20 4.86 -10.43
CA ARG A 92 -8.56 5.63 -11.62
C ARG A 92 -7.32 6.16 -12.32
N HIS A 93 -7.15 5.79 -13.59
CA HIS A 93 -6.03 6.22 -14.41
C HIS A 93 -6.42 6.29 -15.89
N THR A 94 -5.59 6.91 -16.69
CA THR A 94 -5.70 6.99 -18.15
C THR A 94 -4.32 6.77 -18.76
N ALA A 95 -4.26 6.48 -20.07
CA ALA A 95 -2.98 6.34 -20.76
C ALA A 95 -2.06 7.56 -20.60
N ASP A 96 -2.65 8.77 -20.49
CA ASP A 96 -1.86 9.99 -20.29
C ASP A 96 -1.32 10.09 -18.87
N THR A 97 -2.11 9.77 -17.83
CA THR A 97 -1.63 9.75 -16.44
C THR A 97 -0.59 8.66 -16.23
N ASP A 98 -0.71 7.51 -16.90
CA ASP A 98 0.26 6.41 -16.85
C ASP A 98 1.59 6.80 -17.50
N ARG A 99 1.53 7.54 -18.62
CA ARG A 99 2.73 8.09 -19.25
C ARG A 99 3.45 9.08 -18.33
N VAL A 100 2.71 9.98 -17.66
CA VAL A 100 3.29 10.90 -16.68
C VAL A 100 3.97 10.14 -15.54
N ALA A 101 3.36 9.07 -15.03
CA ALA A 101 3.97 8.24 -14.00
C ALA A 101 5.25 7.55 -14.52
N ALA A 102 5.20 6.98 -15.72
CA ALA A 102 6.34 6.29 -16.35
C ALA A 102 7.52 7.24 -16.61
N ASP A 103 7.27 8.48 -17.05
CA ASP A 103 8.30 9.51 -17.26
C ASP A 103 9.02 9.90 -15.95
N LEU A 104 8.40 9.62 -14.80
CA LEU A 104 8.96 9.81 -13.46
C LEU A 104 9.57 8.52 -12.87
N GLY A 105 9.67 7.44 -13.66
CA GLY A 105 10.22 6.15 -13.25
C GLY A 105 9.21 5.16 -12.67
N TYR A 106 7.93 5.53 -12.58
CA TYR A 106 6.87 4.65 -12.07
C TYR A 106 6.21 3.90 -13.22
N THR A 107 6.88 2.87 -13.70
CA THR A 107 6.47 2.09 -14.89
C THR A 107 5.47 0.98 -14.59
N MET A 108 5.20 0.71 -13.30
CA MET A 108 4.29 -0.35 -12.86
C MET A 108 3.05 0.24 -12.19
N VAL A 109 2.02 0.51 -12.99
CA VAL A 109 0.70 0.89 -12.47
C VAL A 109 0.08 -0.34 -11.80
N THR A 110 -0.06 -0.27 -10.48
CA THR A 110 -0.47 -1.40 -9.66
C THR A 110 -1.90 -1.24 -9.18
N LEU A 111 -2.78 -2.13 -9.61
CA LEU A 111 -4.14 -2.26 -9.11
C LEU A 111 -4.24 -3.45 -8.14
N TRP A 112 -5.43 -3.99 -7.95
CA TRP A 112 -5.70 -5.15 -7.10
C TRP A 112 -6.65 -6.12 -7.78
N SER A 113 -6.57 -7.37 -7.41
CA SER A 113 -7.44 -8.44 -7.91
C SER A 113 -8.49 -8.85 -6.87
N ALA A 114 -8.29 -8.45 -5.61
CA ALA A 114 -9.21 -8.72 -4.51
C ALA A 114 -9.22 -7.53 -3.53
N ASP A 115 -10.30 -7.39 -2.79
CA ASP A 115 -10.55 -6.26 -1.89
C ASP A 115 -11.28 -6.77 -0.64
N ILE A 116 -10.73 -6.49 0.55
CA ILE A 116 -11.38 -6.86 1.81
C ILE A 116 -12.54 -5.93 2.20
N GLY A 117 -12.72 -4.81 1.48
CA GLY A 117 -13.85 -3.89 1.64
C GLY A 117 -13.83 -3.10 2.95
N ASP A 118 -12.67 -2.86 3.54
CA ASP A 118 -12.52 -2.14 4.80
C ASP A 118 -12.91 -0.66 4.73
N ASP A 119 -13.00 -0.10 3.52
CA ASP A 119 -13.48 1.26 3.22
C ASP A 119 -15.02 1.40 3.12
N ARG A 120 -15.76 0.31 3.25
CA ARG A 120 -17.23 0.28 3.05
C ARG A 120 -18.03 0.39 4.35
N GLY A 121 -17.39 0.81 5.45
CA GLY A 121 -18.07 0.94 6.74
C GLY A 121 -18.50 -0.40 7.35
N ILE A 122 -17.83 -1.49 7.01
CA ILE A 122 -18.08 -2.84 7.54
C ILE A 122 -17.52 -3.00 8.95
N ASN A 123 -18.09 -3.93 9.69
CA ASN A 123 -17.59 -4.31 11.01
C ASN A 123 -16.47 -5.39 10.91
N GLU A 124 -15.85 -5.70 12.06
CA GLU A 124 -14.75 -6.65 12.16
C GLU A 124 -15.13 -8.04 11.66
N ALA A 125 -16.32 -8.55 12.01
CA ALA A 125 -16.78 -9.88 11.58
C ALA A 125 -16.94 -9.94 10.06
N GLN A 126 -17.46 -8.89 9.44
CA GLN A 126 -17.58 -8.80 7.99
C GLN A 126 -16.21 -8.72 7.31
N LEU A 127 -15.26 -7.95 7.90
CA LEU A 127 -13.90 -7.87 7.40
C LEU A 127 -13.21 -9.24 7.40
N VAL A 128 -13.30 -9.99 8.49
CA VAL A 128 -12.74 -11.34 8.60
C VAL A 128 -13.41 -12.28 7.59
N ALA A 129 -14.74 -12.20 7.42
CA ALA A 129 -15.45 -13.01 6.41
C ALA A 129 -15.00 -12.68 4.98
N ASN A 130 -14.78 -11.41 4.67
CA ASN A 130 -14.24 -10.99 3.38
C ASN A 130 -12.81 -11.49 3.17
N ALA A 131 -11.95 -11.40 4.19
CA ALA A 131 -10.59 -11.93 4.14
C ALA A 131 -10.59 -13.45 3.89
N GLN A 132 -11.51 -14.19 4.50
CA GLN A 132 -11.69 -15.61 4.21
C GLN A 132 -12.05 -15.91 2.75
N GLN A 133 -12.66 -14.99 2.03
CA GLN A 133 -12.97 -15.17 0.61
C GLN A 133 -11.83 -14.70 -0.30
N THR A 134 -11.16 -13.60 0.07
CA THR A 134 -10.20 -12.89 -0.79
C THR A 134 -8.75 -13.33 -0.62
N PHE A 135 -8.36 -13.88 0.54
CA PHE A 135 -7.00 -14.35 0.76
C PHE A 135 -6.77 -15.69 0.05
N GLN A 136 -6.43 -15.60 -1.23
CA GLN A 136 -6.16 -16.75 -2.10
C GLN A 136 -4.74 -16.62 -2.70
N PRO A 137 -4.14 -17.72 -3.19
CA PRO A 137 -2.86 -17.65 -3.88
C PRO A 137 -2.91 -16.68 -5.07
N GLN A 138 -1.80 -15.95 -5.29
CA GLN A 138 -1.60 -15.05 -6.45
C GLN A 138 -2.57 -13.85 -6.49
N GLN A 139 -3.09 -13.42 -5.33
CA GLN A 139 -3.93 -12.24 -5.24
C GLN A 139 -3.14 -11.01 -4.75
N ILE A 140 -3.40 -9.88 -5.37
CA ILE A 140 -3.08 -8.56 -4.80
C ILE A 140 -4.34 -8.10 -4.06
N VAL A 141 -4.29 -8.09 -2.74
CA VAL A 141 -5.43 -7.76 -1.90
C VAL A 141 -5.34 -6.31 -1.44
N LEU A 142 -6.38 -5.52 -1.75
CA LEU A 142 -6.50 -4.15 -1.27
C LEU A 142 -6.97 -4.12 0.18
N ALA A 143 -6.28 -3.31 0.97
CA ALA A 143 -6.63 -2.92 2.33
C ALA A 143 -6.09 -1.52 2.63
N HIS A 144 -6.61 -0.85 3.64
CA HIS A 144 -6.25 0.54 3.96
C HIS A 144 -5.59 0.66 5.34
N ALA A 145 -4.48 1.37 5.40
CA ALA A 145 -3.71 1.58 6.64
C ALA A 145 -4.28 2.68 7.55
N ASN A 146 -5.40 3.29 7.18
CA ASN A 146 -6.05 4.39 7.89
C ASN A 146 -7.48 4.07 8.37
N LEU A 147 -7.92 2.81 8.25
CA LEU A 147 -9.27 2.39 8.64
C LEU A 147 -9.22 1.44 9.85
N PRO A 148 -9.92 1.77 10.95
CA PRO A 148 -9.80 1.07 12.22
C PRO A 148 -10.05 -0.43 12.19
N PRO A 149 -11.05 -0.98 11.47
CA PRO A 149 -11.41 -2.39 11.59
C PRO A 149 -10.26 -3.35 11.32
N ILE A 150 -9.34 -3.02 10.37
CA ILE A 150 -8.23 -3.90 10.03
C ILE A 150 -7.29 -4.13 11.22
N THR A 151 -6.99 -3.09 11.99
CA THR A 151 -6.04 -3.18 13.10
C THR A 151 -6.55 -3.98 14.29
N HIS A 152 -7.87 -4.20 14.37
CA HIS A 152 -8.49 -5.03 15.39
C HIS A 152 -8.55 -6.52 14.98
N CYS A 153 -8.36 -6.83 13.70
CA CYS A 153 -8.50 -8.17 13.16
C CYS A 153 -7.16 -8.83 12.76
N LEU A 154 -6.01 -8.19 13.02
CA LEU A 154 -4.71 -8.65 12.53
C LEU A 154 -4.39 -10.09 12.92
N SER A 155 -4.77 -10.54 14.13
CA SER A 155 -4.61 -11.93 14.56
C SER A 155 -5.42 -12.87 13.67
N GLN A 156 -6.70 -12.58 13.46
CA GLN A 156 -7.58 -13.40 12.61
C GLN A 156 -7.10 -13.43 11.16
N LEU A 157 -6.56 -12.30 10.65
CA LEU A 157 -5.96 -12.26 9.31
C LEU A 157 -4.73 -13.17 9.23
N SER A 158 -3.87 -13.19 10.25
CA SER A 158 -2.73 -14.11 10.34
C SER A 158 -3.19 -15.56 10.37
N ASP A 159 -4.22 -15.88 11.15
CA ASP A 159 -4.76 -17.24 11.23
C ASP A 159 -5.29 -17.74 9.87
N ILE A 160 -5.95 -16.87 9.10
CA ILE A 160 -6.41 -17.21 7.74
C ILE A 160 -5.21 -17.48 6.82
N ILE A 161 -4.21 -16.62 6.83
CA ILE A 161 -2.99 -16.77 6.02
C ILE A 161 -2.32 -18.11 6.34
N ASN A 162 -2.08 -18.38 7.63
CA ASN A 162 -1.39 -19.57 8.10
C ASN A 162 -2.18 -20.85 7.82
N SER A 163 -3.48 -20.87 8.11
CA SER A 163 -4.34 -22.05 7.89
C SER A 163 -4.45 -22.48 6.43
N ARG A 164 -4.19 -21.54 5.51
CA ARG A 164 -4.18 -21.79 4.07
C ARG A 164 -2.79 -22.08 3.50
N GLY A 165 -1.76 -22.07 4.33
CA GLY A 165 -0.38 -22.22 3.90
C GLY A 165 0.08 -21.08 2.96
N LEU A 166 -0.55 -19.90 3.06
CA LEU A 166 -0.19 -18.74 2.26
C LEU A 166 1.05 -18.05 2.85
N ARG A 167 1.80 -17.39 2.00
CA ARG A 167 2.89 -16.50 2.37
C ARG A 167 2.61 -15.12 1.80
N THR A 168 2.70 -14.10 2.63
CA THR A 168 2.66 -12.72 2.17
C THR A 168 4.00 -12.34 1.53
N VAL A 169 3.93 -11.55 0.49
CA VAL A 169 5.09 -11.08 -0.28
C VAL A 169 4.92 -9.60 -0.60
N THR A 170 6.03 -8.91 -0.86
CA THR A 170 5.97 -7.57 -1.46
C THR A 170 5.80 -7.70 -2.98
N LEU A 171 5.46 -6.60 -3.65
CA LEU A 171 5.39 -6.60 -5.11
C LEU A 171 6.77 -6.86 -5.74
N ALA A 172 7.85 -6.36 -5.13
CA ALA A 172 9.20 -6.58 -5.60
C ALA A 172 9.65 -8.05 -5.50
N ASP A 173 9.08 -8.84 -4.58
CA ASP A 173 9.37 -10.28 -4.50
C ASP A 173 8.83 -11.07 -5.71
N VAL A 174 7.88 -10.47 -6.47
CA VAL A 174 7.15 -11.16 -7.56
C VAL A 174 7.40 -10.51 -8.92
N PHE A 175 7.55 -9.19 -8.95
CA PHE A 175 7.59 -8.40 -10.20
C PHE A 175 8.91 -7.63 -10.36
N SER A 176 9.99 -8.12 -9.84
CA SER A 176 11.35 -7.52 -9.99
C SER A 176 11.95 -7.83 -11.35
#